data_2ab4b1669186170a59bc99b0a89d3e01
#
_entry.id   2ab4b1669186170a59bc99b0a89d3e01
#
_cell.length_a   1.000
_cell.length_b   1.000
_cell.length_c   1.000
_cell.angle_alpha   90.00
_cell.angle_beta   90.00
_cell.angle_gamma   90.00
#
_symmetry.space_group_name_H-M   'P 1'
#
loop_
_entity.id
_entity.type
_entity.pdbx_description
1 polymer ?
#
loop_
_entity_poly.entity_id
_entity_poly.type
_entity_poly.pdbx_seq_one_letter_code
_entity_poly.pdbx_strand_id
1 'polypeptide(L)'
;MDALVILPVLLTAAPALLETGLLAAEREGTRVVVADFDYSDSSGEIADQRAEHAVRVKAFAALLRNRLADEGKYKVLHFDCTKATCSAGNVGTDDLIAAARNVDAQLLIYGGIHKMSTLITWGSVQIVDVRQRQLILNRLFSFRGDTDEAFRRASKFISETLQDVAPKS
;
A
#
# COMPACT_ATOMS: atom_id res chain seq x y z
N MET A 1 -88.68 13.75 19.50
CA MET A 1 -88.33 12.93 18.30
C MET A 1 -86.95 13.46 17.88
N ASP A 2 -85.90 12.96 18.52
CA ASP A 2 -84.52 13.44 18.34
C ASP A 2 -83.77 12.46 17.50
N ALA A 3 -83.34 12.88 16.31
CA ALA A 3 -82.54 12.07 15.40
C ALA A 3 -81.09 12.23 15.75
N LEU A 4 -80.44 11.16 16.27
CA LEU A 4 -79.03 11.05 16.57
C LEU A 4 -78.29 10.81 15.27
N VAL A 5 -77.53 11.82 14.81
CA VAL A 5 -76.62 11.71 13.67
C VAL A 5 -75.27 11.18 14.14
N ILE A 6 -74.94 9.95 13.79
CA ILE A 6 -73.61 9.34 14.07
C ILE A 6 -72.74 9.68 12.89
N LEU A 7 -71.68 10.46 13.16
CA LEU A 7 -70.61 10.79 12.20
C LEU A 7 -69.50 9.70 12.25
N PRO A 8 -69.14 9.12 11.11
CA PRO A 8 -68.00 8.17 11.12
C PRO A 8 -66.66 8.92 11.16
N VAL A 9 -65.83 8.60 12.16
CA VAL A 9 -64.46 9.05 12.23
C VAL A 9 -63.61 8.22 11.25
N LEU A 10 -63.17 8.85 10.18
CA LEU A 10 -62.17 8.26 9.29
C LEU A 10 -60.79 8.29 9.97
N LEU A 11 -60.32 7.11 10.35
CA LEU A 11 -58.95 6.90 10.85
C LEU A 11 -58.02 6.77 9.64
N THR A 12 -57.30 7.85 9.27
CA THR A 12 -56.27 7.80 8.25
C THR A 12 -54.98 7.23 8.82
N ALA A 13 -54.67 5.98 8.46
CA ALA A 13 -53.36 5.38 8.72
C ALA A 13 -52.33 5.96 7.76
N ALA A 14 -51.39 6.73 8.30
CA ALA A 14 -50.20 7.18 7.56
C ALA A 14 -49.23 6.00 7.36
N PRO A 15 -48.73 5.76 6.13
CA PRO A 15 -47.70 4.77 5.95
C PRO A 15 -46.36 5.31 6.52
N ALA A 16 -45.82 4.61 7.50
CA ALA A 16 -44.45 4.82 7.96
C ALA A 16 -43.49 4.44 6.82
N LEU A 17 -42.90 5.45 6.21
CA LEU A 17 -41.73 5.25 5.31
C LEU A 17 -40.56 4.72 6.15
N LEU A 18 -40.31 3.43 6.08
CA LEU A 18 -39.06 2.85 6.48
C LEU A 18 -38.00 3.40 5.53
N GLU A 19 -37.29 4.45 5.94
CA GLU A 19 -36.04 4.82 5.35
C GLU A 19 -35.02 3.71 5.70
N THR A 20 -34.89 2.75 4.81
CA THR A 20 -33.74 1.84 4.77
C THR A 20 -32.53 2.70 4.44
N GLY A 21 -31.90 3.25 5.46
CA GLY A 21 -30.57 3.82 5.39
C GLY A 21 -29.63 2.71 4.91
N LEU A 22 -29.37 2.68 3.61
CA LEU A 22 -28.30 1.88 3.01
C LEU A 22 -27.00 2.49 3.53
N LEU A 23 -26.51 2.01 4.68
CA LEU A 23 -25.15 2.24 5.14
C LEU A 23 -24.26 1.64 4.05
N ALA A 24 -23.82 2.50 3.12
CA ALA A 24 -22.70 2.21 2.27
C ALA A 24 -21.53 1.94 3.22
N ALA A 25 -21.25 0.67 3.49
CA ALA A 25 -20.01 0.27 4.13
C ALA A 25 -18.92 0.82 3.22
N GLU A 26 -18.32 1.94 3.61
CA GLU A 26 -17.09 2.43 3.01
C GLU A 26 -16.15 1.23 3.00
N ARG A 27 -15.81 0.75 1.82
CA ARG A 27 -14.81 -0.31 1.69
C ARG A 27 -13.52 0.26 2.23
N GLU A 28 -13.25 -0.02 3.49
CA GLU A 28 -11.99 0.34 4.12
C GLU A 28 -10.88 -0.28 3.27
N GLY A 29 -10.06 0.57 2.62
CA GLY A 29 -9.01 0.12 1.70
C GLY A 29 -8.07 -0.88 2.39
N THR A 30 -7.52 -1.82 1.64
CA THR A 30 -6.56 -2.79 2.18
C THR A 30 -5.42 -2.06 2.88
N ARG A 31 -5.21 -2.33 4.17
CA ARG A 31 -4.15 -1.73 4.97
C ARG A 31 -2.80 -2.28 4.56
N VAL A 32 -1.91 -1.39 4.10
CA VAL A 32 -0.59 -1.76 3.59
C VAL A 32 0.50 -0.94 4.24
N VAL A 33 1.64 -1.57 4.50
CA VAL A 33 2.89 -0.90 4.83
C VAL A 33 3.91 -1.14 3.72
N VAL A 34 4.72 -0.12 3.43
CA VAL A 34 5.82 -0.20 2.47
C VAL A 34 7.11 0.05 3.23
N ALA A 35 7.94 -0.98 3.30
CA ALA A 35 9.28 -0.90 3.89
C ALA A 35 10.22 -0.06 3.02
N ASP A 36 11.35 0.31 3.57
CA ASP A 36 12.44 0.86 2.78
C ASP A 36 13.01 -0.25 1.90
N PHE A 37 13.54 0.14 0.73
CA PHE A 37 14.15 -0.81 -0.18
C PHE A 37 15.65 -0.96 0.13
N ASP A 38 16.15 -2.17 -0.01
CA ASP A 38 17.60 -2.41 0.00
C ASP A 38 18.24 -1.85 -1.26
N TYR A 39 19.51 -1.49 -1.18
CA TYR A 39 20.27 -1.04 -2.34
C TYR A 39 21.62 -1.75 -2.41
N SER A 40 22.00 -2.13 -3.63
CA SER A 40 23.32 -2.65 -3.94
C SER A 40 23.79 -2.12 -5.29
N ASP A 41 25.12 -1.96 -5.42
CA ASP A 41 25.75 -1.44 -6.63
C ASP A 41 26.93 -2.35 -7.01
N SER A 42 26.90 -2.86 -8.23
CA SER A 42 27.97 -3.64 -8.87
C SER A 42 28.41 -3.02 -10.20
N SER A 43 28.09 -1.76 -10.46
CA SER A 43 28.35 -1.08 -11.72
C SER A 43 29.83 -0.88 -12.02
N GLY A 44 30.69 -0.91 -10.97
CA GLY A 44 32.13 -0.66 -11.09
C GLY A 44 32.47 0.80 -11.40
N GLU A 45 31.54 1.74 -11.18
CA GLU A 45 31.81 3.16 -11.34
C GLU A 45 32.83 3.65 -10.31
N ILE A 46 33.77 4.49 -10.75
CA ILE A 46 34.85 5.03 -9.92
C ILE A 46 34.33 6.08 -8.93
N ALA A 47 33.27 6.81 -9.33
CA ALA A 47 32.68 7.85 -8.50
C ALA A 47 31.92 7.25 -7.32
N ASP A 48 32.16 7.76 -6.10
CA ASP A 48 31.37 7.40 -4.94
C ASP A 48 30.00 8.10 -4.96
N GLN A 49 28.98 7.36 -5.32
CA GLN A 49 27.59 7.85 -5.43
C GLN A 49 26.69 7.30 -4.30
N ARG A 50 27.25 6.70 -3.25
CA ARG A 50 26.48 6.04 -2.18
C ARG A 50 25.47 6.98 -1.51
N ALA A 51 25.86 8.22 -1.23
CA ALA A 51 24.97 9.19 -0.60
C ALA A 51 23.77 9.56 -1.49
N GLU A 52 24.01 9.77 -2.78
CA GLU A 52 22.97 10.09 -3.77
C GLU A 52 22.00 8.90 -3.93
N HIS A 53 22.54 7.68 -4.03
CA HIS A 53 21.73 6.48 -4.12
C HIS A 53 20.88 6.24 -2.87
N ALA A 54 21.42 6.48 -1.68
CA ALA A 54 20.65 6.35 -0.44
C ALA A 54 19.46 7.31 -0.42
N VAL A 55 19.64 8.56 -0.84
CA VAL A 55 18.56 9.55 -0.98
C VAL A 55 17.52 9.07 -2.01
N ARG A 56 17.98 8.60 -3.16
CA ARG A 56 17.14 8.17 -4.29
C ARG A 56 16.29 6.94 -3.95
N VAL A 57 16.88 5.95 -3.28
CA VAL A 57 16.17 4.74 -2.83
C VAL A 57 15.13 5.07 -1.74
N LYS A 58 15.48 5.96 -0.81
CA LYS A 58 14.51 6.46 0.17
C LYS A 58 13.35 7.20 -0.48
N ALA A 59 13.64 8.05 -1.48
CA ALA A 59 12.62 8.73 -2.26
C ALA A 59 11.74 7.75 -3.05
N PHE A 60 12.30 6.66 -3.58
CA PHE A 60 11.55 5.60 -4.27
C PHE A 60 10.48 4.96 -3.38
N ALA A 61 10.83 4.58 -2.16
CA ALA A 61 9.88 4.02 -1.21
C ALA A 61 8.77 5.03 -0.86
N ALA A 62 9.12 6.32 -0.67
CA ALA A 62 8.16 7.39 -0.43
C ALA A 62 7.22 7.60 -1.63
N LEU A 63 7.75 7.61 -2.85
CA LEU A 63 6.94 7.71 -4.07
C LEU A 63 5.96 6.54 -4.21
N LEU A 64 6.39 5.33 -3.87
CA LEU A 64 5.52 4.16 -3.91
C LEU A 64 4.39 4.27 -2.88
N ARG A 65 4.69 4.69 -1.65
CA ARG A 65 3.68 4.94 -0.60
C ARG A 65 2.64 5.96 -1.06
N ASN A 66 3.07 7.09 -1.61
CA ASN A 66 2.18 8.15 -2.09
C ASN A 66 1.27 7.65 -3.22
N ARG A 67 1.83 6.95 -4.21
CA ARG A 67 1.05 6.41 -5.33
C ARG A 67 -0.02 5.43 -4.87
N LEU A 68 0.33 4.50 -3.97
CA LEU A 68 -0.63 3.53 -3.43
C LEU A 68 -1.75 4.22 -2.61
N ALA A 69 -1.41 5.30 -1.90
CA ALA A 69 -2.41 6.10 -1.19
C ALA A 69 -3.34 6.86 -2.14
N ASP A 70 -2.79 7.45 -3.20
CA ASP A 70 -3.56 8.24 -4.20
C ASP A 70 -4.55 7.37 -5.00
N GLU A 71 -4.25 6.10 -5.18
CA GLU A 71 -5.12 5.15 -5.91
C GLU A 71 -6.43 4.81 -5.15
N GLY A 72 -6.53 5.15 -3.87
CA GLY A 72 -7.72 4.97 -3.05
C GLY A 72 -8.10 3.51 -2.72
N LYS A 73 -7.35 2.55 -3.22
CA LYS A 73 -7.56 1.11 -2.99
C LYS A 73 -6.86 0.63 -1.72
N TYR A 74 -5.77 1.30 -1.37
CA TYR A 74 -4.94 0.99 -0.23
C TYR A 74 -4.97 2.10 0.82
N LYS A 75 -5.05 1.68 2.08
CA LYS A 75 -4.77 2.54 3.22
C LYS A 75 -3.32 2.32 3.63
N VAL A 76 -2.45 3.23 3.19
CA VAL A 76 -1.02 3.16 3.51
C VAL A 76 -0.81 3.55 4.96
N LEU A 77 -0.26 2.65 5.75
CA LEU A 77 0.06 2.87 7.16
C LEU A 77 1.55 3.16 7.31
N HIS A 78 1.87 3.99 8.29
CA HIS A 78 3.24 4.19 8.73
C HIS A 78 3.59 3.13 9.79
N PHE A 79 4.81 2.64 9.77
CA PHE A 79 5.34 1.75 10.78
C PHE A 79 6.79 2.12 11.10
N ASP A 80 7.18 1.86 12.34
CA ASP A 80 8.51 2.13 12.82
C ASP A 80 9.30 0.84 13.04
N CYS A 81 10.59 0.89 12.75
CA CYS A 81 11.54 -0.16 13.04
C CYS A 81 12.53 0.29 14.10
N THR A 82 13.22 -0.67 14.69
CA THR A 82 14.28 -0.42 15.67
C THR A 82 15.54 0.21 15.06
N LYS A 83 15.67 0.25 13.74
CA LYS A 83 16.80 0.82 13.01
C LYS A 83 16.38 1.99 12.13
N ALA A 84 17.33 2.83 11.78
CA ALA A 84 17.12 4.02 10.94
C ALA A 84 16.59 3.72 9.53
N THR A 85 16.84 2.52 9.00
CA THR A 85 16.33 2.04 7.71
C THR A 85 15.57 0.75 7.93
N CYS A 86 14.28 0.79 7.62
CA CYS A 86 13.36 -0.33 7.75
C CYS A 86 13.35 -1.19 6.48
N SER A 87 14.48 -1.79 6.11
CA SER A 87 14.59 -2.70 4.95
C SER A 87 14.83 -4.14 5.36
N ALA A 88 14.51 -5.09 4.49
CA ALA A 88 14.68 -6.51 4.76
C ALA A 88 16.15 -6.90 5.04
N GLY A 89 17.09 -6.25 4.35
CA GLY A 89 18.52 -6.47 4.58
C GLY A 89 19.02 -5.94 5.92
N ASN A 90 18.39 -4.91 6.49
CA ASN A 90 18.83 -4.30 7.75
C ASN A 90 18.19 -4.93 8.98
N VAL A 91 16.91 -5.28 8.94
CA VAL A 91 16.18 -5.77 10.11
C VAL A 91 15.70 -7.21 9.97
N GLY A 92 15.70 -7.75 8.75
CA GLY A 92 15.16 -9.06 8.46
C GLY A 92 13.66 -9.03 8.15
N THR A 93 13.21 -9.98 7.33
CA THR A 93 11.80 -10.05 6.89
C THR A 93 10.85 -10.36 8.05
N ASP A 94 11.26 -11.19 9.00
CA ASP A 94 10.43 -11.54 10.16
C ASP A 94 10.16 -10.34 11.05
N ASP A 95 11.15 -9.48 11.28
CA ASP A 95 11.00 -8.25 12.06
C ASP A 95 10.14 -7.23 11.32
N LEU A 96 10.27 -7.12 9.99
CA LEU A 96 9.36 -6.30 9.18
C LEU A 96 7.90 -6.78 9.29
N ILE A 97 7.66 -8.10 9.23
CA ILE A 97 6.32 -8.67 9.40
C ILE A 97 5.78 -8.38 10.79
N ALA A 98 6.61 -8.49 11.84
CA ALA A 98 6.23 -8.18 13.20
C ALA A 98 5.86 -6.69 13.36
N ALA A 99 6.68 -5.78 12.81
CA ALA A 99 6.41 -4.35 12.81
C ALA A 99 5.12 -3.99 12.04
N ALA A 100 4.91 -4.60 10.88
CA ALA A 100 3.68 -4.45 10.10
C ALA A 100 2.44 -4.92 10.86
N ARG A 101 2.56 -6.02 11.60
CA ARG A 101 1.47 -6.56 12.44
C ARG A 101 1.12 -5.63 13.59
N ASN A 102 2.09 -4.97 14.20
CA ASN A 102 1.88 -4.03 15.30
C ASN A 102 1.03 -2.82 14.91
N VAL A 103 1.03 -2.44 13.64
CA VAL A 103 0.19 -1.36 13.08
C VAL A 103 -1.06 -1.90 12.37
N ASP A 104 -1.39 -3.17 12.55
CA ASP A 104 -2.55 -3.85 11.96
C ASP A 104 -2.57 -3.79 10.42
N ALA A 105 -1.40 -3.83 9.79
CA ALA A 105 -1.29 -3.95 8.34
C ALA A 105 -1.69 -5.36 7.87
N GLN A 106 -2.34 -5.43 6.72
CA GLN A 106 -2.72 -6.69 6.05
C GLN A 106 -1.63 -7.13 5.07
N LEU A 107 -0.99 -6.17 4.42
CA LEU A 107 0.08 -6.41 3.46
C LEU A 107 1.35 -5.68 3.85
N LEU A 108 2.48 -6.33 3.65
CA LEU A 108 3.81 -5.75 3.73
C LEU A 108 4.44 -5.78 2.33
N ILE A 109 4.86 -4.63 1.84
CA ILE A 109 5.62 -4.47 0.60
C ILE A 109 7.06 -4.15 0.96
N TYR A 110 7.99 -4.89 0.42
CA TYR A 110 9.44 -4.68 0.58
C TYR A 110 10.18 -5.11 -0.68
N GLY A 111 11.46 -4.83 -0.78
CA GLY A 111 12.23 -5.21 -1.95
C GLY A 111 13.64 -4.65 -1.95
N GLY A 112 14.29 -4.77 -3.10
CA GLY A 112 15.64 -4.27 -3.30
C GLY A 112 15.83 -3.71 -4.70
N ILE A 113 16.80 -2.81 -4.82
CA ILE A 113 17.25 -2.19 -6.06
C ILE A 113 18.72 -2.48 -6.22
N HIS A 114 19.11 -2.94 -7.41
CA HIS A 114 20.47 -3.28 -7.75
C HIS A 114 20.91 -2.54 -9.01
N LYS A 115 21.93 -1.71 -8.88
CA LYS A 115 22.58 -1.04 -10.00
C LYS A 115 23.64 -1.97 -10.60
N MET A 116 23.38 -2.43 -11.82
CA MET A 116 24.32 -3.30 -12.55
C MET A 116 25.34 -2.50 -13.37
N SER A 117 24.94 -1.35 -13.89
CA SER A 117 25.77 -0.47 -14.72
C SER A 117 25.21 0.96 -14.69
N THR A 118 25.89 1.91 -15.32
CA THR A 118 25.40 3.27 -15.54
C THR A 118 24.05 3.32 -16.26
N LEU A 119 23.71 2.29 -17.03
CA LEU A 119 22.52 2.27 -17.89
C LEU A 119 21.42 1.37 -17.37
N ILE A 120 21.74 0.34 -16.60
CA ILE A 120 20.79 -0.70 -16.22
C ILE A 120 20.74 -0.85 -14.71
N THR A 121 19.53 -0.63 -14.20
CA THR A 121 19.15 -0.92 -12.82
C THR A 121 18.01 -1.93 -12.84
N TRP A 122 18.06 -2.91 -11.97
CA TRP A 122 16.97 -3.83 -11.75
C TRP A 122 16.58 -3.87 -10.28
N GLY A 123 15.42 -4.40 -10.00
CA GLY A 123 14.95 -4.55 -8.63
C GLY A 123 13.99 -5.72 -8.49
N SER A 124 13.67 -5.99 -7.25
CA SER A 124 12.61 -6.93 -6.88
C SER A 124 11.64 -6.25 -5.94
N VAL A 125 10.37 -6.59 -6.06
CA VAL A 125 9.32 -6.25 -5.11
C VAL A 125 8.63 -7.52 -4.63
N GLN A 126 8.51 -7.63 -3.32
CA GLN A 126 7.80 -8.72 -2.65
C GLN A 126 6.63 -8.15 -1.88
N ILE A 127 5.52 -8.92 -1.87
CA ILE A 127 4.37 -8.65 -1.03
C ILE A 127 4.08 -9.87 -0.17
N VAL A 128 3.96 -9.64 1.12
CA VAL A 128 3.62 -10.67 2.11
C VAL A 128 2.24 -10.35 2.69
N ASP A 129 1.38 -11.35 2.77
CA ASP A 129 0.25 -11.35 3.67
C ASP A 129 0.77 -11.43 5.12
N VAL A 130 0.55 -10.35 5.88
CA VAL A 130 1.11 -10.20 7.24
C VAL A 130 0.49 -11.20 8.21
N ARG A 131 -0.80 -11.52 8.02
CA ARG A 131 -1.53 -12.44 8.90
C ARG A 131 -1.08 -13.87 8.69
N GLN A 132 -1.02 -14.31 7.42
CA GLN A 132 -0.65 -15.66 7.05
C GLN A 132 0.87 -15.87 6.98
N ARG A 133 1.65 -14.80 7.00
CA ARG A 133 3.12 -14.80 6.78
C ARG A 133 3.48 -15.44 5.44
N GLN A 134 2.63 -15.26 4.44
CA GLN A 134 2.78 -15.88 3.12
C GLN A 134 3.19 -14.86 2.06
N LEU A 135 4.22 -15.18 1.32
CA LEU A 135 4.59 -14.42 0.12
C LEU A 135 3.50 -14.59 -0.94
N ILE A 136 2.85 -13.50 -1.34
CA ILE A 136 1.77 -13.51 -2.33
C ILE A 136 2.18 -12.93 -3.67
N LEU A 137 3.23 -12.12 -3.70
CA LEU A 137 3.85 -11.62 -4.92
C LEU A 137 5.36 -11.57 -4.76
N ASN A 138 6.06 -12.01 -5.81
CA ASN A 138 7.50 -11.75 -6.00
C ASN A 138 7.70 -11.40 -7.46
N ARG A 139 8.09 -10.17 -7.74
CA ARG A 139 8.26 -9.68 -9.10
C ARG A 139 9.60 -8.99 -9.28
N LEU A 140 10.29 -9.36 -10.34
CA LEU A 140 11.48 -8.66 -10.82
C LEU A 140 11.06 -7.56 -11.81
N PHE A 141 11.78 -6.46 -11.79
CA PHE A 141 11.63 -5.35 -12.74
C PHE A 141 12.98 -4.78 -13.12
N SER A 142 13.07 -4.12 -14.25
CA SER A 142 14.27 -3.41 -14.67
C SER A 142 13.91 -2.06 -15.28
N PHE A 143 14.81 -1.12 -15.14
CA PHE A 143 14.66 0.20 -15.73
C PHE A 143 16.01 0.76 -16.16
N ARG A 144 15.95 1.74 -17.07
CA ARG A 144 17.16 2.40 -17.59
C ARG A 144 17.40 3.71 -16.90
N GLY A 145 18.67 3.96 -16.60
CA GLY A 145 19.18 5.17 -16.01
C GLY A 145 19.23 5.14 -14.49
N ASP A 146 20.09 5.98 -13.97
CA ASP A 146 20.31 6.18 -12.56
C ASP A 146 20.02 7.64 -12.21
N THR A 147 18.78 8.06 -12.46
CA THR A 147 18.29 9.41 -12.23
C THR A 147 16.99 9.39 -11.44
N ASP A 148 16.65 10.49 -10.78
CA ASP A 148 15.39 10.62 -10.05
C ASP A 148 14.17 10.33 -10.94
N GLU A 149 14.24 10.75 -12.21
CA GLU A 149 13.20 10.47 -13.20
C GLU A 149 13.07 8.96 -13.48
N ALA A 150 14.18 8.23 -13.57
CA ALA A 150 14.17 6.80 -13.79
C ALA A 150 13.51 6.07 -12.60
N PHE A 151 13.84 6.45 -11.37
CA PHE A 151 13.23 5.91 -10.15
C PHE A 151 11.75 6.29 -10.04
N ARG A 152 11.36 7.49 -10.44
CA ARG A 152 9.96 7.91 -10.50
C ARG A 152 9.14 7.07 -11.48
N ARG A 153 9.67 6.76 -12.68
CA ARG A 153 9.02 5.86 -13.63
C ARG A 153 8.93 4.43 -13.10
N ALA A 154 9.99 3.94 -12.46
CA ALA A 154 9.99 2.61 -11.85
C ALA A 154 8.94 2.51 -10.74
N SER A 155 8.82 3.51 -9.86
CA SER A 155 7.80 3.52 -8.81
C SER A 155 6.37 3.51 -9.38
N LYS A 156 6.14 4.21 -10.50
CA LYS A 156 4.85 4.19 -11.21
C LYS A 156 4.53 2.79 -11.74
N PHE A 157 5.48 2.19 -12.44
CA PHE A 157 5.30 0.83 -12.97
C PHE A 157 5.00 -0.19 -11.88
N ILE A 158 5.69 -0.08 -10.74
CA ILE A 158 5.46 -0.97 -9.60
C ILE A 158 4.07 -0.74 -9.00
N SER A 159 3.66 0.51 -8.74
CA SER A 159 2.32 0.77 -8.21
C SER A 159 1.23 0.19 -9.10
N GLU A 160 1.31 0.38 -10.42
CA GLU A 160 0.38 -0.20 -11.39
C GLU A 160 0.35 -1.74 -11.34
N THR A 161 1.52 -2.37 -11.15
CA THR A 161 1.62 -3.84 -11.02
C THR A 161 0.96 -4.35 -9.73
N LEU A 162 0.90 -3.53 -8.69
CA LEU A 162 0.36 -3.90 -7.38
C LEU A 162 -1.15 -3.69 -7.25
N GLN A 163 -1.79 -3.03 -8.21
CA GLN A 163 -3.21 -2.64 -8.14
C GLN A 163 -4.18 -3.79 -7.88
N ASP A 164 -3.83 -5.01 -8.27
CA ASP A 164 -4.70 -6.18 -8.17
C ASP A 164 -4.33 -7.14 -7.03
N VAL A 165 -3.39 -6.73 -6.18
CA VAL A 165 -2.97 -7.57 -5.05
C VAL A 165 -3.87 -7.33 -3.85
N ALA A 166 -4.45 -8.41 -3.32
CA ALA A 166 -5.26 -8.40 -2.12
C ALA A 166 -4.75 -9.46 -1.13
N PRO A 167 -4.98 -9.28 0.19
CA PRO A 167 -4.67 -10.32 1.17
C PRO A 167 -5.49 -11.58 0.86
N LYS A 168 -4.93 -12.74 1.17
CA LYS A 168 -5.65 -14.01 1.05
C LYS A 168 -6.66 -14.14 2.19
N SER A 169 -7.90 -14.45 1.85
CA SER A 169 -8.99 -14.74 2.80
C SER A 169 -8.80 -16.08 3.49
#